data_f29a75092ad99f8c304cc6363e6c9070
#
_entry.id   f29a75092ad99f8c304cc6363e6c9070
#
_cell.length_a   1.000
_cell.length_b   1.000
_cell.length_c   1.000
_cell.angle_alpha   90.00
_cell.angle_beta   90.00
_cell.angle_gamma   90.00
#
_symmetry.space_group_name_H-M   'P 1'
#
loop_
_entity.id
_entity.type
_entity.pdbx_description
1 polymer ?
#
loop_
_entity_poly.entity_id
_entity_poly.type
_entity_poly.pdbx_seq_one_letter_code
_entity_poly.pdbx_strand_id
1 'polypeptide(L)'
;MVTLALANDIDEIVNTGQIDKNWQKEFPNNSAPYTSTIVFLVRKGNPKQIKDWNDLTKPGGEIITPNPKTGGAPRWIYLSAWGYALKQPGGNDAKAKELVKKLYQNVKVLDSGARGSLTTFAERGIGDVLLSWENEALLATQGLGKDKYDIVYPSISILAEPSVAIVDKTVDKNGNRNLAKGYLNYLYSPKGQELAAKHFFRPRNKQVANKYLAQFPKQKTFNINDVFG
;
A
#
# COMPACT_ATOMS: atom_id res chain seq x y z
N MET A 1 -8.43 -15.50 -16.43
CA MET A 1 -7.82 -15.10 -15.13
C MET A 1 -7.30 -13.68 -15.25
N VAL A 2 -7.45 -12.91 -14.24
CA VAL A 2 -6.84 -11.59 -14.07
C VAL A 2 -6.01 -11.62 -12.81
N THR A 3 -5.03 -10.73 -12.69
CA THR A 3 -4.24 -10.58 -11.46
C THR A 3 -4.28 -9.13 -10.99
N LEU A 4 -4.20 -8.94 -9.67
CA LEU A 4 -4.06 -7.66 -9.00
C LEU A 4 -2.86 -7.79 -8.06
N ALA A 5 -1.75 -7.14 -8.39
CA ALA A 5 -0.47 -7.36 -7.73
C ALA A 5 0.44 -6.12 -7.81
N LEU A 6 1.65 -6.23 -7.30
CA LEU A 6 2.71 -5.28 -7.61
C LEU A 6 3.11 -5.40 -9.08
N ALA A 7 3.50 -4.30 -9.72
CA ALA A 7 3.97 -4.32 -11.10
C ALA A 7 5.11 -5.34 -11.28
N ASN A 8 6.09 -5.38 -10.38
CA ASN A 8 7.20 -6.33 -10.44
C ASN A 8 6.74 -7.80 -10.36
N ASP A 9 5.69 -8.11 -9.57
CA ASP A 9 5.16 -9.47 -9.51
C ASP A 9 4.47 -9.86 -10.83
N ILE A 10 3.86 -8.89 -11.52
CA ILE A 10 3.30 -9.08 -12.86
C ILE A 10 4.42 -9.28 -13.88
N ASP A 11 5.50 -8.50 -13.81
CA ASP A 11 6.67 -8.64 -14.70
C ASP A 11 7.34 -10.02 -14.57
N GLU A 12 7.40 -10.60 -13.37
CA GLU A 12 7.85 -11.98 -13.19
C GLU A 12 6.95 -12.98 -13.94
N ILE A 13 5.64 -12.76 -13.98
CA ILE A 13 4.72 -13.60 -14.76
C ILE A 13 4.89 -13.33 -16.26
N VAL A 14 5.17 -12.09 -16.67
CA VAL A 14 5.52 -11.74 -18.07
C VAL A 14 6.73 -12.57 -18.53
N ASN A 15 7.76 -12.70 -17.70
CA ASN A 15 8.97 -13.49 -18.01
C ASN A 15 8.66 -14.97 -18.29
N THR A 16 7.54 -15.48 -17.77
CA THR A 16 7.05 -16.83 -18.11
C THR A 16 6.26 -16.90 -19.43
N GLY A 17 6.06 -15.75 -20.07
CA GLY A 17 5.30 -15.64 -21.33
C GLY A 17 3.79 -15.83 -21.16
N GLN A 18 3.23 -15.71 -19.96
CA GLN A 18 1.80 -15.85 -19.71
C GLN A 18 1.01 -14.55 -19.84
N ILE A 19 1.70 -13.41 -19.71
CA ILE A 19 1.14 -12.05 -19.81
C ILE A 19 1.91 -11.31 -20.90
N ASP A 20 1.24 -10.45 -21.67
CA ASP A 20 1.87 -9.60 -22.66
C ASP A 20 2.85 -8.61 -22.02
N LYS A 21 4.01 -8.41 -22.64
CA LYS A 21 5.05 -7.48 -22.14
C LYS A 21 4.60 -6.03 -22.05
N ASN A 22 3.55 -5.65 -22.81
CA ASN A 22 2.99 -4.31 -22.79
C ASN A 22 1.78 -4.18 -21.86
N TRP A 23 1.57 -5.10 -20.92
CA TRP A 23 0.43 -5.15 -20.02
C TRP A 23 0.12 -3.82 -19.32
N GLN A 24 1.15 -3.03 -18.98
CA GLN A 24 0.97 -1.71 -18.36
C GLN A 24 0.24 -0.70 -19.24
N LYS A 25 0.26 -0.89 -20.58
CA LYS A 25 -0.41 -0.02 -21.54
C LYS A 25 -1.83 -0.47 -21.84
N GLU A 26 -2.25 -1.63 -21.34
CA GLU A 26 -3.57 -2.19 -21.66
C GLU A 26 -4.71 -1.41 -21.01
N PHE A 27 -4.47 -0.86 -19.80
CA PHE A 27 -5.45 -0.06 -19.08
C PHE A 27 -4.85 1.29 -18.64
N PRO A 28 -5.69 2.29 -18.33
CA PRO A 28 -5.22 3.61 -17.90
C PRO A 28 -4.31 3.57 -16.66
N ASN A 29 -3.47 4.60 -16.50
CA ASN A 29 -2.59 4.81 -15.36
C ASN A 29 -1.62 3.62 -15.11
N ASN A 30 -0.98 3.14 -16.16
CA ASN A 30 -0.10 1.96 -16.11
C ASN A 30 -0.81 0.74 -15.52
N SER A 31 -2.06 0.56 -15.92
CA SER A 31 -2.93 -0.53 -15.44
C SER A 31 -3.16 -0.53 -13.93
N ALA A 32 -3.12 0.64 -13.29
CA ALA A 32 -3.42 0.80 -11.86
C ALA A 32 -4.77 1.54 -11.67
N PRO A 33 -5.86 0.84 -11.36
CA PRO A 33 -7.20 1.44 -11.30
C PRO A 33 -7.42 2.39 -10.12
N TYR A 34 -6.70 2.23 -9.04
CA TYR A 34 -6.77 3.06 -7.85
C TYR A 34 -5.40 3.10 -7.15
N THR A 35 -5.28 3.91 -6.11
CA THR A 35 -4.04 4.03 -5.34
C THR A 35 -4.29 3.89 -3.84
N SER A 36 -3.21 3.74 -3.11
CA SER A 36 -3.15 3.83 -1.67
C SER A 36 -1.81 4.47 -1.26
N THR A 37 -1.54 4.54 0.01
CA THR A 37 -0.25 4.97 0.55
C THR A 37 0.02 4.25 1.87
N ILE A 38 1.22 4.41 2.41
CA ILE A 38 1.58 3.86 3.71
C ILE A 38 1.36 4.92 4.79
N VAL A 39 0.70 4.51 5.85
CA VAL A 39 0.38 5.32 7.03
C VAL A 39 0.73 4.55 8.31
N PHE A 40 0.68 5.21 9.45
CA PHE A 40 0.87 4.60 10.75
C PHE A 40 -0.46 4.60 11.50
N LEU A 41 -0.94 3.42 11.86
CA LEU A 41 -2.08 3.28 12.76
C LEU A 41 -1.54 3.23 14.19
N VAL A 42 -1.91 4.20 15.01
CA VAL A 42 -1.45 4.34 16.40
C VAL A 42 -2.60 4.20 17.39
N ARG A 43 -2.28 3.94 18.66
CA ARG A 43 -3.27 3.96 19.73
C ARG A 43 -3.89 5.34 19.84
N LYS A 44 -5.14 5.42 20.31
CA LYS A 44 -5.87 6.69 20.48
C LYS A 44 -5.06 7.70 21.29
N GLY A 45 -5.01 8.92 20.80
CA GLY A 45 -4.23 10.01 21.39
C GLY A 45 -2.73 9.93 21.14
N ASN A 46 -2.26 8.93 20.37
CA ASN A 46 -0.86 8.76 19.99
C ASN A 46 0.13 8.90 21.18
N PRO A 47 0.03 8.05 22.20
CA PRO A 47 0.80 8.20 23.46
C PRO A 47 2.32 8.17 23.26
N LYS A 48 2.80 7.54 22.19
CA LYS A 48 4.23 7.51 21.82
C LYS A 48 4.67 8.71 20.97
N GLN A 49 3.76 9.64 20.65
CA GLN A 49 4.03 10.84 19.86
C GLN A 49 4.72 10.56 18.51
N ILE A 50 4.32 9.46 17.85
CA ILE A 50 4.84 9.06 16.53
C ILE A 50 4.26 10.00 15.48
N LYS A 51 5.12 10.75 14.78
CA LYS A 51 4.72 11.72 13.76
C LYS A 51 5.29 11.40 12.38
N ASP A 52 6.47 10.77 12.35
CA ASP A 52 7.18 10.48 11.10
C ASP A 52 8.05 9.23 11.22
N TRP A 53 8.63 8.79 10.11
CA TRP A 53 9.47 7.59 10.01
C TRP A 53 10.63 7.56 11.02
N ASN A 54 11.25 8.70 11.29
CA ASN A 54 12.33 8.79 12.27
C ASN A 54 11.88 8.45 13.71
N ASP A 55 10.62 8.70 14.04
CA ASP A 55 10.10 8.36 15.37
C ASP A 55 10.03 6.85 15.59
N LEU A 56 9.89 6.08 14.51
CA LEU A 56 9.87 4.62 14.53
C LEU A 56 11.24 3.99 14.87
N THR A 57 12.30 4.78 14.79
CA THR A 57 13.67 4.33 15.10
C THR A 57 14.07 4.57 16.56
N LYS A 58 13.25 5.28 17.33
CA LYS A 58 13.49 5.57 18.74
C LYS A 58 13.35 4.30 19.58
N PRO A 59 14.26 4.10 20.57
CA PRO A 59 14.17 2.93 21.45
C PRO A 59 12.86 2.88 22.24
N GLY A 60 12.35 1.68 22.50
CA GLY A 60 11.16 1.46 23.32
C GLY A 60 9.82 1.64 22.61
N GLY A 61 9.82 1.81 21.29
CA GLY A 61 8.63 1.70 20.46
C GLY A 61 8.40 0.25 20.02
N GLU A 62 7.17 -0.21 20.04
CA GLU A 62 6.79 -1.56 19.55
C GLU A 62 6.06 -1.45 18.22
N ILE A 63 6.73 -1.84 17.13
CA ILE A 63 6.18 -1.79 15.78
C ILE A 63 5.57 -3.14 15.42
N ILE A 64 4.38 -3.11 14.85
CA ILE A 64 3.78 -4.24 14.14
C ILE A 64 3.83 -3.95 12.63
N THR A 65 4.31 -4.91 11.86
CA THR A 65 4.34 -4.80 10.41
C THR A 65 4.30 -6.19 9.77
N PRO A 66 3.69 -6.34 8.59
CA PRO A 66 3.79 -7.60 7.87
C PRO A 66 5.21 -7.79 7.29
N ASN A 67 5.58 -9.05 7.07
CA ASN A 67 6.90 -9.43 6.61
C ASN A 67 7.08 -9.14 5.11
N PRO A 68 8.07 -8.34 4.69
CA PRO A 68 8.31 -8.02 3.28
C PRO A 68 8.71 -9.22 2.42
N LYS A 69 9.08 -10.34 3.04
CA LYS A 69 9.42 -11.58 2.31
C LYS A 69 8.20 -12.44 1.96
N THR A 70 7.03 -12.18 2.56
CA THR A 70 5.84 -13.04 2.41
C THR A 70 4.68 -12.42 1.64
N GLY A 71 4.79 -11.16 1.19
CA GLY A 71 3.71 -10.53 0.44
C GLY A 71 4.06 -9.19 -0.20
N GLY A 72 3.19 -8.73 -1.09
CA GLY A 72 3.35 -7.48 -1.81
C GLY A 72 3.17 -6.24 -0.94
N ALA A 73 2.09 -6.19 -0.14
CA ALA A 73 1.80 -5.05 0.71
C ALA A 73 2.97 -4.65 1.63
N PRO A 74 3.64 -5.57 2.33
CA PRO A 74 4.80 -5.21 3.16
C PRO A 74 6.02 -4.73 2.37
N ARG A 75 6.18 -5.11 1.10
CA ARG A 75 7.26 -4.55 0.26
C ARG A 75 7.06 -3.04 0.07
N TRP A 76 5.83 -2.57 -0.14
CA TRP A 76 5.53 -1.14 -0.21
C TRP A 76 5.84 -0.41 1.09
N ILE A 77 5.62 -1.04 2.25
CA ILE A 77 5.99 -0.48 3.56
C ILE A 77 7.51 -0.32 3.66
N TYR A 78 8.27 -1.36 3.32
CA TYR A 78 9.73 -1.33 3.29
C TYR A 78 10.27 -0.25 2.35
N LEU A 79 9.78 -0.20 1.11
CA LEU A 79 10.17 0.79 0.11
C LEU A 79 9.78 2.21 0.51
N SER A 80 8.66 2.38 1.23
CA SER A 80 8.26 3.69 1.75
C SER A 80 9.24 4.23 2.78
N ALA A 81 9.70 3.40 3.71
CA ALA A 81 10.71 3.76 4.69
C ALA A 81 12.06 4.09 4.04
N TRP A 82 12.47 3.27 3.06
CA TRP A 82 13.71 3.48 2.31
C TRP A 82 13.66 4.78 1.51
N GLY A 83 12.60 4.99 0.73
CA GLY A 83 12.41 6.19 -0.08
C GLY A 83 12.28 7.47 0.75
N TYR A 84 11.67 7.39 1.94
CA TYR A 84 11.70 8.51 2.88
C TYR A 84 13.14 8.93 3.21
N ALA A 85 14.00 7.98 3.55
CA ALA A 85 15.39 8.28 3.89
C ALA A 85 16.18 8.86 2.70
N LEU A 86 15.95 8.35 1.48
CA LEU A 86 16.57 8.89 0.26
C LEU A 86 16.12 10.33 -0.04
N LYS A 87 14.88 10.69 0.29
CA LYS A 87 14.32 12.03 0.07
C LYS A 87 14.69 13.05 1.16
N GLN A 88 15.38 12.64 2.23
CA GLN A 88 15.89 13.58 3.22
C GLN A 88 17.13 14.34 2.72
N PRO A 89 17.47 15.52 3.27
CA PRO A 89 18.69 16.24 2.93
C PRO A 89 19.94 15.35 3.10
N GLY A 90 20.72 15.20 2.03
CA GLY A 90 21.89 14.30 2.01
C GLY A 90 21.53 12.82 2.12
N GLY A 91 20.28 12.44 1.74
CA GLY A 91 19.82 11.05 1.71
C GLY A 91 20.63 10.21 0.73
N ASN A 92 20.92 8.98 1.13
CA ASN A 92 21.60 7.97 0.32
C ASN A 92 21.26 6.57 0.84
N ASP A 93 21.70 5.53 0.11
CA ASP A 93 21.38 4.15 0.47
C ASP A 93 21.94 3.72 1.83
N ALA A 94 23.09 4.25 2.24
CA ALA A 94 23.66 3.94 3.56
C ALA A 94 22.73 4.44 4.68
N LYS A 95 22.24 5.67 4.58
CA LYS A 95 21.26 6.25 5.52
C LYS A 95 19.91 5.53 5.46
N ALA A 96 19.46 5.14 4.28
CA ALA A 96 18.23 4.38 4.11
C ALA A 96 18.34 3.01 4.78
N LYS A 97 19.44 2.31 4.56
CA LYS A 97 19.77 1.02 5.22
C LYS A 97 19.81 1.16 6.75
N GLU A 98 20.41 2.22 7.25
CA GLU A 98 20.49 2.48 8.68
C GLU A 98 19.11 2.74 9.30
N LEU A 99 18.29 3.60 8.66
CA LEU A 99 16.92 3.89 9.11
C LEU A 99 16.07 2.61 9.14
N VAL A 100 16.06 1.85 8.05
CA VAL A 100 15.28 0.61 7.96
C VAL A 100 15.79 -0.41 8.99
N LYS A 101 17.11 -0.57 9.17
CA LYS A 101 17.67 -1.45 10.20
C LYS A 101 17.15 -1.08 11.60
N LYS A 102 17.23 0.20 11.99
CA LYS A 102 16.75 0.68 13.29
C LYS A 102 15.24 0.49 13.46
N LEU A 103 14.46 0.76 12.40
CA LEU A 103 13.03 0.53 12.40
C LEU A 103 12.71 -0.95 12.66
N TYR A 104 13.37 -1.87 11.94
CA TYR A 104 13.13 -3.31 12.11
C TYR A 104 13.65 -3.88 13.43
N GLN A 105 14.60 -3.22 14.11
CA GLN A 105 15.00 -3.56 15.48
C GLN A 105 13.88 -3.33 16.50
N ASN A 106 12.95 -2.42 16.21
CA ASN A 106 11.78 -2.13 17.04
C ASN A 106 10.55 -2.96 16.64
N VAL A 107 10.65 -3.80 15.61
CA VAL A 107 9.53 -4.65 15.19
C VAL A 107 9.37 -5.80 16.17
N LYS A 108 8.21 -5.83 16.84
CA LYS A 108 7.86 -6.86 17.82
C LYS A 108 7.24 -8.09 17.17
N VAL A 109 6.42 -7.88 16.13
CA VAL A 109 5.76 -8.97 15.39
C VAL A 109 5.86 -8.70 13.89
N LEU A 110 6.29 -9.73 13.15
CA LEU A 110 6.29 -9.82 11.69
C LEU A 110 5.25 -10.84 11.25
N ASP A 111 4.03 -10.38 11.00
CA ASP A 111 2.96 -11.25 10.51
C ASP A 111 3.16 -11.62 9.03
N SER A 112 2.55 -12.70 8.58
CA SER A 112 2.65 -13.14 7.18
C SER A 112 1.99 -12.20 6.18
N GLY A 113 1.04 -11.36 6.60
CA GLY A 113 0.31 -10.44 5.73
C GLY A 113 -0.37 -9.30 6.47
N ALA A 114 -0.85 -8.31 5.72
CA ALA A 114 -1.43 -7.07 6.25
C ALA A 114 -2.61 -7.31 7.20
N ARG A 115 -3.52 -8.23 6.84
CA ARG A 115 -4.68 -8.55 7.69
C ARG A 115 -4.27 -9.19 9.02
N GLY A 116 -3.26 -10.07 9.02
CA GLY A 116 -2.69 -10.65 10.24
C GLY A 116 -2.10 -9.58 11.16
N SER A 117 -1.35 -8.62 10.60
CA SER A 117 -0.80 -7.50 11.36
C SER A 117 -1.88 -6.60 11.96
N LEU A 118 -2.97 -6.37 11.22
CA LEU A 118 -4.12 -5.63 11.74
C LEU A 118 -4.77 -6.38 12.91
N THR A 119 -4.98 -7.68 12.80
CA THR A 119 -5.51 -8.51 13.90
C THR A 119 -4.57 -8.48 15.11
N THR A 120 -3.27 -8.64 14.90
CA THR A 120 -2.26 -8.55 15.98
C THR A 120 -2.34 -7.21 16.71
N PHE A 121 -2.41 -6.12 15.97
CA PHE A 121 -2.48 -4.79 16.54
C PHE A 121 -3.87 -4.49 17.14
N ALA A 122 -4.94 -4.65 16.36
CA ALA A 122 -6.26 -4.17 16.73
C ALA A 122 -7.00 -5.10 17.72
N GLU A 123 -6.93 -6.42 17.52
CA GLU A 123 -7.71 -7.38 18.31
C GLU A 123 -6.91 -7.94 19.49
N ARG A 124 -5.60 -8.22 19.28
CA ARG A 124 -4.74 -8.75 20.34
C ARG A 124 -4.11 -7.66 21.21
N GLY A 125 -4.22 -6.39 20.81
CA GLY A 125 -3.72 -5.26 21.59
C GLY A 125 -2.18 -5.14 21.64
N ILE A 126 -1.45 -5.80 20.74
CA ILE A 126 0.01 -5.85 20.73
C ILE A 126 0.57 -4.66 19.93
N GLY A 127 1.62 -4.03 20.42
CA GLY A 127 2.36 -2.95 19.76
C GLY A 127 1.79 -1.56 19.97
N ASP A 128 2.62 -0.56 19.74
CA ASP A 128 2.29 0.87 19.84
C ASP A 128 1.83 1.44 18.49
N VAL A 129 2.38 0.91 17.39
CA VAL A 129 2.12 1.37 16.03
C VAL A 129 2.08 0.19 15.06
N LEU A 130 1.13 0.25 14.13
CA LEU A 130 1.06 -0.65 12.98
C LEU A 130 1.43 0.13 11.71
N LEU A 131 2.45 -0.35 10.99
CA LEU A 131 2.73 0.13 9.64
C LEU A 131 1.73 -0.51 8.68
N SER A 132 0.94 0.30 8.03
CA SER A 132 -0.23 -0.18 7.30
C SER A 132 -0.43 0.54 5.97
N TRP A 133 -1.13 -0.11 5.07
CA TRP A 133 -1.77 0.58 3.97
C TRP A 133 -2.92 1.45 4.50
N GLU A 134 -3.13 2.59 3.86
CA GLU A 134 -4.17 3.54 4.25
C GLU A 134 -5.57 2.91 4.30
N ASN A 135 -5.91 2.07 3.33
CA ASN A 135 -7.22 1.39 3.31
C ASN A 135 -7.44 0.47 4.52
N GLU A 136 -6.41 -0.23 5.01
CA GLU A 136 -6.50 -1.06 6.21
C GLU A 136 -6.61 -0.21 7.48
N ALA A 137 -5.87 0.91 7.54
CA ALA A 137 -5.94 1.82 8.67
C ALA A 137 -7.32 2.52 8.75
N LEU A 138 -7.88 2.94 7.62
CA LEU A 138 -9.24 3.50 7.55
C LEU A 138 -10.30 2.45 7.93
N LEU A 139 -10.14 1.21 7.49
CA LEU A 139 -11.02 0.13 7.91
C LEU A 139 -10.99 -0.08 9.42
N ALA A 140 -9.79 -0.03 10.03
CA ALA A 140 -9.64 -0.16 11.46
C ALA A 140 -10.33 0.97 12.24
N THR A 141 -10.15 2.22 11.81
CA THR A 141 -10.70 3.39 12.50
C THR A 141 -12.20 3.57 12.30
N GLN A 142 -12.75 3.13 11.17
CA GLN A 142 -14.18 3.32 10.85
C GLN A 142 -15.03 2.08 11.13
N GLY A 143 -14.43 0.87 11.05
CA GLY A 143 -15.16 -0.40 11.16
C GLY A 143 -14.88 -1.20 12.43
N LEU A 144 -13.60 -1.44 12.74
CA LEU A 144 -13.21 -2.40 13.79
C LEU A 144 -12.99 -1.76 15.17
N GLY A 145 -12.75 -0.47 15.23
CA GLY A 145 -12.39 0.20 16.47
C GLY A 145 -12.56 1.71 16.41
N LYS A 146 -13.77 2.15 16.12
CA LYS A 146 -14.11 3.57 16.18
C LYS A 146 -13.65 4.11 17.54
N ASP A 147 -12.91 5.21 17.51
CA ASP A 147 -12.36 5.89 18.69
C ASP A 147 -11.24 5.14 19.46
N LYS A 148 -10.71 4.01 18.94
CA LYS A 148 -9.58 3.30 19.57
C LYS A 148 -8.22 3.62 18.97
N TYR A 149 -8.19 4.18 17.77
CA TYR A 149 -6.99 4.40 16.99
C TYR A 149 -7.00 5.78 16.33
N ASP A 150 -5.81 6.30 16.06
CA ASP A 150 -5.59 7.47 15.20
C ASP A 150 -4.69 7.06 14.03
N ILE A 151 -4.85 7.75 12.89
CA ILE A 151 -3.99 7.55 11.73
C ILE A 151 -3.00 8.70 11.66
N VAL A 152 -1.72 8.38 11.61
CA VAL A 152 -0.65 9.34 11.39
C VAL A 152 -0.19 9.22 9.94
N TYR A 153 -0.25 10.33 9.23
CA TYR A 153 0.28 10.47 7.88
C TYR A 153 1.71 11.01 7.98
N PRO A 154 2.74 10.22 7.58
CA PRO A 154 4.12 10.71 7.64
C PRO A 154 4.36 11.86 6.68
N SER A 155 5.45 12.62 6.88
CA SER A 155 5.78 13.79 6.05
C SER A 155 5.86 13.49 4.55
N ILE A 156 6.28 12.29 4.20
CA ILE A 156 6.25 11.74 2.83
C ILE A 156 6.08 10.22 2.89
N SER A 157 5.38 9.65 1.92
CA SER A 157 5.16 8.22 1.80
C SER A 157 5.24 7.79 0.33
N ILE A 158 5.17 6.49 0.06
CA ILE A 158 5.14 5.98 -1.31
C ILE A 158 3.71 6.01 -1.86
N LEU A 159 3.56 6.35 -3.14
CA LEU A 159 2.31 6.15 -3.87
C LEU A 159 2.21 4.66 -4.23
N ALA A 160 1.36 3.94 -3.52
CA ALA A 160 1.11 2.53 -3.79
C ALA A 160 0.11 2.38 -4.94
N GLU A 161 0.51 1.70 -5.99
CA GLU A 161 -0.24 1.50 -7.23
C GLU A 161 -0.47 0.01 -7.47
N PRO A 162 -1.52 -0.59 -6.86
CA PRO A 162 -1.85 -1.98 -7.16
C PRO A 162 -2.30 -2.12 -8.60
N SER A 163 -1.50 -2.82 -9.39
CA SER A 163 -1.68 -2.97 -10.83
C SER A 163 -2.53 -4.18 -11.16
N VAL A 164 -3.23 -4.14 -12.30
CA VAL A 164 -4.04 -5.23 -12.83
C VAL A 164 -3.52 -5.67 -14.19
N ALA A 165 -3.62 -6.96 -14.49
CA ALA A 165 -3.28 -7.48 -15.80
C ALA A 165 -4.19 -8.67 -16.18
N ILE A 166 -4.35 -8.88 -17.49
CA ILE A 166 -4.96 -10.09 -18.04
C ILE A 166 -3.87 -11.16 -18.13
N VAL A 167 -4.17 -12.37 -17.66
CA VAL A 167 -3.28 -13.51 -17.87
C VAL A 167 -3.63 -14.12 -19.23
N ASP A 168 -2.95 -13.63 -20.27
CA ASP A 168 -3.29 -13.85 -21.69
C ASP A 168 -3.46 -15.31 -22.05
N LYS A 169 -2.46 -16.14 -21.78
CA LYS A 169 -2.55 -17.58 -22.09
C LYS A 169 -3.73 -18.27 -21.43
N THR A 170 -4.08 -17.85 -20.21
CA THR A 170 -5.20 -18.45 -19.47
C THR A 170 -6.54 -18.03 -20.07
N VAL A 171 -6.72 -16.74 -20.37
CA VAL A 171 -8.00 -16.25 -20.92
C VAL A 171 -8.22 -16.75 -22.35
N ASP A 172 -7.17 -16.90 -23.15
CA ASP A 172 -7.25 -17.42 -24.50
C ASP A 172 -7.59 -18.90 -24.50
N LYS A 173 -6.90 -19.70 -23.66
CA LYS A 173 -7.21 -21.12 -23.49
C LYS A 173 -8.67 -21.35 -23.08
N ASN A 174 -9.24 -20.46 -22.26
CA ASN A 174 -10.60 -20.60 -21.73
C ASN A 174 -11.66 -19.85 -22.55
N GLY A 175 -11.29 -19.14 -23.62
CA GLY A 175 -12.20 -18.36 -24.45
C GLY A 175 -12.92 -17.22 -23.73
N ASN A 176 -12.35 -16.68 -22.62
CA ASN A 176 -13.02 -15.70 -21.76
C ASN A 176 -12.31 -14.33 -21.68
N ARG A 177 -11.48 -13.99 -22.69
CA ARG A 177 -10.75 -12.71 -22.75
C ARG A 177 -11.68 -11.50 -22.64
N ASN A 178 -12.81 -11.51 -23.36
CA ASN A 178 -13.77 -10.40 -23.32
C ASN A 178 -14.38 -10.20 -21.93
N LEU A 179 -14.65 -11.27 -21.21
CA LEU A 179 -15.15 -11.21 -19.83
C LEU A 179 -14.08 -10.62 -18.89
N ALA A 180 -12.84 -11.09 -19.00
CA ALA A 180 -11.71 -10.57 -18.21
C ALA A 180 -11.49 -9.07 -18.47
N LYS A 181 -11.50 -8.67 -19.74
CA LYS A 181 -11.35 -7.26 -20.14
C LYS A 181 -12.52 -6.40 -19.64
N GLY A 182 -13.75 -6.90 -19.74
CA GLY A 182 -14.94 -6.24 -19.21
C GLY A 182 -14.85 -6.02 -17.69
N TYR A 183 -14.41 -7.03 -16.95
CA TYR A 183 -14.19 -6.94 -15.49
C TYR A 183 -13.14 -5.88 -15.14
N LEU A 184 -11.97 -5.90 -15.79
CA LEU A 184 -10.93 -4.92 -15.51
C LEU A 184 -11.32 -3.50 -15.91
N ASN A 185 -11.99 -3.32 -17.06
CA ASN A 185 -12.53 -2.01 -17.46
C ASN A 185 -13.54 -1.47 -16.43
N TYR A 186 -14.33 -2.35 -15.82
CA TYR A 186 -15.29 -1.93 -14.78
C TYR A 186 -14.59 -1.24 -13.59
N LEU A 187 -13.38 -1.63 -13.22
CA LEU A 187 -12.61 -0.99 -12.14
C LEU A 187 -12.33 0.49 -12.43
N TYR A 188 -12.25 0.90 -13.70
CA TYR A 188 -12.04 2.28 -14.14
C TYR A 188 -13.35 3.04 -14.37
N SER A 189 -14.49 2.37 -14.37
CA SER A 189 -15.80 3.02 -14.49
C SER A 189 -16.10 3.89 -13.28
N PRO A 190 -16.97 4.92 -13.41
CA PRO A 190 -17.38 5.74 -12.26
C PRO A 190 -17.91 4.90 -11.09
N LYS A 191 -18.64 3.83 -11.37
CA LYS A 191 -19.17 2.91 -10.37
C LYS A 191 -18.07 2.09 -9.68
N GLY A 192 -17.13 1.54 -10.44
CA GLY A 192 -15.97 0.82 -9.92
C GLY A 192 -15.09 1.72 -9.06
N GLN A 193 -14.88 2.96 -9.50
CA GLN A 193 -14.12 3.96 -8.75
C GLN A 193 -14.82 4.39 -7.44
N GLU A 194 -16.15 4.49 -7.46
CA GLU A 194 -16.92 4.75 -6.25
C GLU A 194 -16.84 3.59 -5.25
N LEU A 195 -16.89 2.35 -5.74
CA LEU A 195 -16.68 1.17 -4.90
C LEU A 195 -15.26 1.16 -4.30
N ALA A 196 -14.23 1.46 -5.11
CA ALA A 196 -12.87 1.59 -4.61
C ALA A 196 -12.79 2.60 -3.45
N ALA A 197 -13.38 3.81 -3.60
CA ALA A 197 -13.42 4.82 -2.56
C ALA A 197 -14.17 4.35 -1.30
N LYS A 198 -15.30 3.67 -1.44
CA LYS A 198 -16.07 3.09 -0.32
C LYS A 198 -15.28 2.01 0.44
N HIS A 199 -14.34 1.35 -0.22
CA HIS A 199 -13.42 0.39 0.37
C HIS A 199 -12.05 1.00 0.69
N PHE A 200 -12.00 2.33 0.84
CA PHE A 200 -10.85 3.10 1.30
C PHE A 200 -9.64 3.13 0.37
N PHE A 201 -9.81 2.81 -0.90
CA PHE A 201 -8.80 3.07 -1.93
C PHE A 201 -9.01 4.44 -2.57
N ARG A 202 -7.92 5.15 -2.83
CA ARG A 202 -7.96 6.47 -3.47
C ARG A 202 -8.34 6.33 -4.94
N PRO A 203 -9.51 6.83 -5.37
CA PRO A 203 -9.95 6.68 -6.76
C PRO A 203 -9.13 7.59 -7.69
N ARG A 204 -8.95 7.15 -8.93
CA ARG A 204 -8.31 7.92 -10.01
C ARG A 204 -9.28 8.86 -10.73
N ASN A 205 -10.57 8.55 -10.73
CA ASN A 205 -11.59 9.39 -11.31
C ASN A 205 -11.76 10.67 -10.48
N LYS A 206 -11.50 11.84 -11.09
CA LYS A 206 -11.53 13.16 -10.42
C LYS A 206 -12.88 13.48 -9.80
N GLN A 207 -13.99 13.16 -10.48
CA GLN A 207 -15.33 13.44 -9.97
C GLN A 207 -15.64 12.60 -8.73
N VAL A 208 -15.25 11.32 -8.75
CA VAL A 208 -15.38 10.45 -7.57
C VAL A 208 -14.44 10.92 -6.46
N ALA A 209 -13.17 11.19 -6.76
CA ALA A 209 -12.20 11.67 -5.78
C ALA A 209 -12.71 12.91 -5.02
N ASN A 210 -13.33 13.86 -5.72
CA ASN A 210 -13.90 15.07 -5.10
C ASN A 210 -15.01 14.76 -4.08
N LYS A 211 -15.79 13.71 -4.29
CA LYS A 211 -16.83 13.28 -3.34
C LYS A 211 -16.27 12.72 -2.04
N TYR A 212 -15.02 12.21 -2.07
CA TYR A 212 -14.38 11.52 -0.96
C TYR A 212 -13.18 12.30 -0.37
N LEU A 213 -13.06 13.61 -0.67
CA LEU A 213 -11.95 14.44 -0.17
C LEU A 213 -11.79 14.43 1.35
N ALA A 214 -12.89 14.39 2.10
CA ALA A 214 -12.86 14.32 3.55
C ALA A 214 -12.29 12.99 4.09
N GLN A 215 -12.42 11.92 3.31
CA GLN A 215 -11.90 10.59 3.68
C GLN A 215 -10.39 10.47 3.44
N PHE A 216 -9.86 11.18 2.45
CA PHE A 216 -8.47 11.07 2.01
C PHE A 216 -7.74 12.41 2.16
N PRO A 217 -7.08 12.66 3.30
CA PRO A 217 -6.31 13.88 3.48
C PRO A 217 -5.18 13.97 2.45
N LYS A 218 -4.72 15.19 2.18
CA LYS A 218 -3.56 15.40 1.31
C LYS A 218 -2.34 14.74 1.92
N GLN A 219 -1.70 13.87 1.16
CA GLN A 219 -0.46 13.19 1.53
C GLN A 219 0.59 13.45 0.46
N LYS A 220 1.77 13.90 0.87
CA LYS A 220 2.92 13.99 -0.03
C LYS A 220 3.43 12.58 -0.32
N THR A 221 3.50 12.22 -1.59
CA THR A 221 3.96 10.90 -2.02
C THR A 221 5.06 11.01 -3.06
N PHE A 222 5.85 9.96 -3.20
CA PHE A 222 6.78 9.73 -4.30
C PHE A 222 6.37 8.45 -5.05
N ASN A 223 6.67 8.41 -6.34
CA ASN A 223 6.50 7.19 -7.14
C ASN A 223 7.71 6.27 -6.96
N ILE A 224 7.51 4.98 -7.14
CA ILE A 224 8.59 3.98 -7.04
C ILE A 224 9.73 4.31 -8.01
N ASN A 225 9.42 4.68 -9.24
CA ASN A 225 10.40 5.01 -10.29
C ASN A 225 11.18 6.30 -10.02
N ASP A 226 10.64 7.22 -9.20
CA ASP A 226 11.34 8.47 -8.82
C ASP A 226 12.51 8.22 -7.85
N VAL A 227 12.57 7.02 -7.28
CA VAL A 227 13.50 6.67 -6.19
C VAL A 227 14.31 5.42 -6.51
N PHE A 228 13.72 4.46 -7.23
CA PHE A 228 14.29 3.13 -7.47
C PHE A 228 14.37 2.77 -8.97
N GLY A 229 13.99 3.71 -9.87
CA GLY A 229 14.04 3.54 -11.32
C GLY A 229 15.40 3.71 -11.95
#